data_2eda9d9588d6cbb572c177ec4a49293c
#
_entry.id   2eda9d9588d6cbb572c177ec4a49293c
#
_cell.length_a   1.000
_cell.length_b   1.000
_cell.length_c   1.000
_cell.angle_alpha   90.00
_cell.angle_beta   90.00
_cell.angle_gamma   90.00
#
_symmetry.space_group_name_H-M   'P 1'
#
loop_
_entity.id
_entity.type
_entity.pdbx_description
1 polymer ?
#
loop_
_entity_poly.entity_id
_entity_poly.type
_entity_poly.pdbx_seq_one_letter_code
_entity_poly.pdbx_strand_id
1 'polypeptide(L)'
;MWDLIHDRSHMRGDLPFDPFMIKQRMPYFLYSLEELRCDLTAFRECVKLAGDESVDPETRTRAEQVLHAIVFDRIFRFPLTGNRVRNYDGTGGQLLFAWLHQHDVLHWTDTQLTIDWDELPAVVVALSDAINELYWKSIDRPKTAHWLAAYELLRATLAPNPASVWARGLPDEILAGAPKGYTDAVLDDEFPLSMFYEALSKKMGDVIESTRGITAHSAA
;
A
#
# COMPACT_ATOMS: atom_id res chain seq x y z
N MET A 1 16.14 7.83 -6.02
CA MET A 1 16.19 7.41 -4.60
C MET A 1 15.07 6.44 -4.28
N TRP A 2 13.80 6.82 -4.44
CA TRP A 2 12.63 5.97 -4.15
C TRP A 2 12.72 4.59 -4.81
N ASP A 3 12.72 4.50 -6.13
CA ASP A 3 12.72 3.21 -6.87
C ASP A 3 13.86 2.29 -6.44
N LEU A 4 15.05 2.84 -6.21
CA LEU A 4 16.22 2.05 -5.82
C LEU A 4 16.05 1.37 -4.45
N ILE A 5 15.44 2.08 -3.48
CA ILE A 5 15.19 1.54 -2.16
C ILE A 5 14.02 0.57 -2.22
N HIS A 6 12.97 0.92 -2.96
CA HIS A 6 11.80 0.09 -3.20
C HIS A 6 12.19 -1.27 -3.79
N ASP A 7 12.87 -1.27 -4.94
CA ASP A 7 13.29 -2.50 -5.63
C ASP A 7 14.20 -3.39 -4.77
N ARG A 8 15.12 -2.76 -4.03
CA ARG A 8 15.97 -3.48 -3.08
C ARG A 8 15.16 -4.11 -1.94
N SER A 9 14.10 -3.44 -1.50
CA SER A 9 13.25 -3.91 -0.41
C SER A 9 12.45 -5.15 -0.79
N HIS A 10 12.10 -5.34 -2.06
CA HIS A 10 11.52 -6.57 -2.56
C HIS A 10 12.44 -7.79 -2.43
N MET A 11 13.74 -7.60 -2.42
CA MET A 11 14.69 -8.69 -2.27
C MET A 11 14.88 -9.10 -0.81
N ARG A 12 15.08 -8.15 0.06
CA ARG A 12 15.26 -8.39 1.50
C ARG A 12 14.82 -7.20 2.35
N GLY A 13 15.25 -5.97 1.97
CA GLY A 13 15.03 -4.78 2.77
C GLY A 13 15.58 -4.94 4.19
N ASP A 14 14.79 -4.57 5.17
CA ASP A 14 15.09 -4.64 6.60
C ASP A 14 14.83 -6.02 7.19
N LEU A 15 14.22 -6.92 6.44
CA LEU A 15 13.89 -8.25 6.92
C LEU A 15 15.14 -9.14 7.00
N PRO A 16 15.25 -10.02 7.97
CA PRO A 16 16.36 -10.95 8.11
C PRO A 16 16.30 -12.10 7.10
N PHE A 17 15.20 -12.21 6.38
CA PHE A 17 14.94 -13.22 5.37
C PHE A 17 14.43 -12.56 4.08
N ASP A 18 14.67 -13.22 2.97
CA ASP A 18 14.10 -12.81 1.68
C ASP A 18 12.55 -12.85 1.79
N PRO A 19 11.84 -11.75 1.52
CA PRO A 19 10.38 -11.76 1.49
C PRO A 19 9.89 -12.61 0.32
N PHE A 20 9.97 -13.90 0.48
CA PHE A 20 9.70 -14.94 -0.51
C PHE A 20 8.29 -14.88 -1.12
N MET A 21 7.45 -14.01 -0.62
CA MET A 21 6.06 -13.86 -1.01
C MET A 21 5.89 -13.44 -2.45
N ILE A 22 6.79 -12.63 -2.99
CA ILE A 22 6.79 -12.25 -4.41
C ILE A 22 7.14 -13.43 -5.33
N LYS A 23 7.98 -14.35 -4.83
CA LYS A 23 8.42 -15.52 -5.60
C LYS A 23 7.52 -16.75 -5.47
N GLN A 24 6.49 -16.66 -4.63
CA GLN A 24 5.57 -17.75 -4.35
C GLN A 24 4.13 -17.36 -4.66
N ARG A 25 3.31 -18.37 -4.93
CA ARG A 25 1.88 -18.21 -5.10
C ARG A 25 1.25 -17.77 -3.79
N MET A 26 0.50 -16.69 -3.84
CA MET A 26 -0.16 -16.09 -2.69
C MET A 26 -1.45 -15.39 -3.11
N PRO A 27 -2.36 -15.10 -2.16
CA PRO A 27 -3.51 -14.24 -2.41
C PRO A 27 -3.09 -12.87 -2.94
N TYR A 28 -3.86 -12.34 -3.88
CA TYR A 28 -3.49 -11.14 -4.62
C TYR A 28 -3.31 -9.90 -3.72
N PHE A 29 -4.10 -9.77 -2.67
CA PHE A 29 -3.96 -8.63 -1.73
C PHE A 29 -2.61 -8.57 -1.01
N LEU A 30 -1.87 -9.67 -0.93
CA LEU A 30 -0.52 -9.68 -0.37
C LEU A 30 0.49 -8.95 -1.25
N TYR A 31 0.29 -8.92 -2.56
CA TYR A 31 1.08 -8.05 -3.43
C TYR A 31 0.89 -6.58 -3.05
N SER A 32 -0.35 -6.17 -2.76
CA SER A 32 -0.65 -4.81 -2.29
C SER A 32 0.12 -4.46 -1.03
N LEU A 33 0.16 -5.38 -0.09
CA LEU A 33 0.86 -5.17 1.18
C LEU A 33 2.38 -5.14 0.98
N GLU A 34 2.91 -5.98 0.10
CA GLU A 34 4.34 -6.03 -0.21
C GLU A 34 4.81 -4.76 -0.94
N GLU A 35 4.07 -4.30 -1.93
CA GLU A 35 4.38 -3.04 -2.62
C GLU A 35 4.35 -1.85 -1.65
N LEU A 36 3.33 -1.80 -0.79
CA LEU A 36 3.27 -0.77 0.24
C LEU A 36 4.44 -0.89 1.22
N ARG A 37 4.80 -2.08 1.68
CA ARG A 37 5.95 -2.30 2.57
C ARG A 37 7.24 -1.74 1.96
N CYS A 38 7.47 -1.98 0.69
CA CYS A 38 8.66 -1.49 -0.01
C CYS A 38 8.69 0.03 -0.11
N ASP A 39 7.56 0.66 -0.40
CA ASP A 39 7.46 2.12 -0.40
C ASP A 39 7.61 2.72 1.00
N LEU A 40 7.04 2.09 2.01
CA LEU A 40 7.20 2.55 3.40
C LEU A 40 8.63 2.37 3.91
N THR A 41 9.38 1.38 3.39
CA THR A 41 10.82 1.28 3.64
C THR A 41 11.57 2.46 3.02
N ALA A 42 11.24 2.80 1.77
CA ALA A 42 11.81 3.99 1.12
C ALA A 42 11.45 5.28 1.87
N PHE A 43 10.20 5.41 2.30
CA PHE A 43 9.73 6.54 3.11
C PHE A 43 10.54 6.68 4.41
N ARG A 44 10.70 5.60 5.17
CA ARG A 44 11.47 5.57 6.42
C ARG A 44 12.92 6.02 6.20
N GLU A 45 13.57 5.55 5.16
CA GLU A 45 14.94 5.98 4.83
C GLU A 45 14.99 7.47 4.46
N CYS A 46 13.98 7.99 3.76
CA CYS A 46 13.88 9.42 3.48
C CYS A 46 13.68 10.25 4.76
N VAL A 47 12.87 9.77 5.71
CA VAL A 47 12.70 10.44 7.03
C VAL A 47 14.03 10.52 7.77
N LYS A 48 14.81 9.42 7.80
CA LYS A 48 16.14 9.41 8.41
C LYS A 48 17.10 10.41 7.76
N LEU A 49 17.16 10.39 6.42
CA LEU A 49 18.04 11.28 5.66
C LEU A 49 17.67 12.75 5.81
N ALA A 50 16.38 13.08 5.83
CA ALA A 50 15.91 14.44 6.01
C ALA A 50 16.23 15.01 7.39
N GLY A 51 16.20 14.15 8.43
CA GLY A 51 16.51 14.54 9.81
C GLY A 51 18.00 14.49 10.20
N ASP A 52 18.87 13.97 9.34
CA ASP A 52 20.29 13.79 9.65
C ASP A 52 21.11 15.04 9.27
N GLU A 53 21.52 15.81 10.26
CA GLU A 53 22.32 17.03 10.06
C GLU A 53 23.73 16.75 9.48
N SER A 54 24.22 15.51 9.53
CA SER A 54 25.50 15.13 8.93
C SER A 54 25.43 14.96 7.42
N VAL A 55 24.21 14.83 6.87
CA VAL A 55 23.94 14.74 5.43
C VAL A 55 23.88 16.14 4.82
N ASP A 56 24.40 16.29 3.60
CA ASP A 56 24.38 17.59 2.91
C ASP A 56 22.95 18.12 2.70
N PRO A 57 22.76 19.45 2.69
CA PRO A 57 21.43 20.06 2.61
C PRO A 57 20.63 19.70 1.35
N GLU A 58 21.30 19.49 0.21
CA GLU A 58 20.64 19.12 -1.04
C GLU A 58 20.02 17.72 -0.94
N THR A 59 20.77 16.77 -0.38
CA THR A 59 20.28 15.40 -0.16
C THR A 59 19.13 15.38 0.85
N ARG A 60 19.19 16.18 1.92
CA ARG A 60 18.08 16.29 2.89
C ARG A 60 16.80 16.83 2.24
N THR A 61 16.90 17.93 1.49
CA THR A 61 15.77 18.51 0.77
C THR A 61 15.19 17.52 -0.25
N ARG A 62 16.05 16.77 -0.94
CA ARG A 62 15.61 15.74 -1.89
C ARG A 62 14.88 14.59 -1.18
N ALA A 63 15.34 14.18 0.00
CA ALA A 63 14.66 13.17 0.81
C ALA A 63 13.27 13.63 1.25
N GLU A 64 13.12 14.89 1.68
CA GLU A 64 11.81 15.49 1.99
C GLU A 64 10.87 15.48 0.78
N GLN A 65 11.35 15.85 -0.39
CA GLN A 65 10.54 15.80 -1.62
C GLN A 65 10.10 14.38 -1.96
N VAL A 66 10.97 13.40 -1.78
CA VAL A 66 10.67 11.99 -2.07
C VAL A 66 9.64 11.43 -1.11
N LEU A 67 9.73 11.71 0.21
CA LEU A 67 8.72 11.22 1.15
C LEU A 67 7.32 11.79 0.84
N HIS A 68 7.23 13.06 0.44
CA HIS A 68 5.95 13.63 0.00
C HIS A 68 5.44 12.97 -1.29
N ALA A 69 6.33 12.73 -2.25
CA ALA A 69 5.96 12.05 -3.50
C ALA A 69 5.40 10.65 -3.26
N ILE A 70 6.01 9.87 -2.35
CA ILE A 70 5.51 8.54 -1.97
C ILE A 70 4.08 8.63 -1.44
N VAL A 71 3.82 9.55 -0.51
CA VAL A 71 2.48 9.72 0.08
C VAL A 71 1.46 10.12 -0.98
N PHE A 72 1.78 11.11 -1.82
CA PHE A 72 0.87 11.57 -2.87
C PHE A 72 0.57 10.48 -3.91
N ASP A 73 1.59 9.75 -4.37
CA ASP A 73 1.38 8.67 -5.32
C ASP A 73 0.51 7.56 -4.71
N ARG A 74 0.79 7.16 -3.49
CA ARG A 74 0.01 6.13 -2.81
C ARG A 74 -1.44 6.53 -2.56
N ILE A 75 -1.68 7.75 -2.10
CA ILE A 75 -3.03 8.20 -1.77
C ILE A 75 -3.84 8.59 -3.01
N PHE A 76 -3.24 9.29 -3.97
CA PHE A 76 -4.02 9.89 -5.05
C PHE A 76 -3.92 9.15 -6.38
N ARG A 77 -2.75 8.67 -6.77
CA ARG A 77 -2.58 8.04 -8.07
C ARG A 77 -3.07 6.59 -8.07
N PHE A 78 -2.53 5.78 -7.20
CA PHE A 78 -2.77 4.33 -7.27
C PHE A 78 -4.23 3.90 -7.03
N PRO A 79 -4.98 4.42 -6.07
CA PRO A 79 -6.37 4.02 -5.88
C PRO A 79 -7.32 4.39 -7.01
N LEU A 80 -6.93 5.38 -7.86
CA LEU A 80 -7.77 5.90 -8.92
C LEU A 80 -7.45 5.31 -10.29
N THR A 81 -6.32 4.62 -10.46
CA THR A 81 -5.86 4.10 -11.74
C THR A 81 -6.06 2.59 -11.85
N GLY A 82 -6.33 2.12 -13.05
CA GLY A 82 -6.43 0.71 -13.36
C GLY A 82 -7.71 0.00 -12.90
N ASN A 83 -7.72 -1.32 -13.01
CA ASN A 83 -8.81 -2.17 -12.54
C ASN A 83 -8.62 -2.43 -11.03
N ARG A 84 -9.56 -2.01 -10.20
CA ARG A 84 -9.49 -2.12 -8.74
C ARG A 84 -9.28 -3.54 -8.22
N VAL A 85 -9.88 -4.51 -8.85
CA VAL A 85 -9.77 -5.93 -8.45
C VAL A 85 -8.34 -6.43 -8.54
N ARG A 86 -7.59 -5.97 -9.56
CA ARG A 86 -6.19 -6.35 -9.81
C ARG A 86 -5.20 -5.21 -9.57
N ASN A 87 -5.66 -4.11 -9.04
CA ASN A 87 -4.80 -2.98 -8.70
C ASN A 87 -4.25 -3.15 -7.29
N TYR A 88 -3.16 -3.92 -7.16
CA TYR A 88 -2.51 -4.13 -5.87
C TYR A 88 -1.94 -2.82 -5.30
N ASP A 89 -1.47 -1.91 -6.12
CA ASP A 89 -1.04 -0.59 -5.66
C ASP A 89 -2.19 0.23 -5.08
N GLY A 90 -3.37 0.14 -5.68
CA GLY A 90 -4.56 0.83 -5.22
C GLY A 90 -5.01 0.41 -3.84
N THR A 91 -4.96 -0.88 -3.53
CA THR A 91 -5.31 -1.38 -2.18
C THR A 91 -4.30 -0.89 -1.14
N GLY A 92 -3.01 -0.91 -1.46
CA GLY A 92 -1.97 -0.35 -0.59
C GLY A 92 -2.17 1.15 -0.33
N GLY A 93 -2.56 1.91 -1.35
CA GLY A 93 -2.88 3.33 -1.21
C GLY A 93 -4.09 3.59 -0.31
N GLN A 94 -5.15 2.78 -0.45
CA GLN A 94 -6.31 2.87 0.44
C GLN A 94 -5.95 2.52 1.89
N LEU A 95 -5.09 1.54 2.11
CA LEU A 95 -4.60 1.18 3.44
C LEU A 95 -3.86 2.34 4.10
N LEU A 96 -2.95 2.99 3.37
CA LEU A 96 -2.24 4.17 3.87
C LEU A 96 -3.20 5.31 4.19
N PHE A 97 -4.16 5.61 3.30
CA PHE A 97 -5.17 6.65 3.54
C PHE A 97 -5.99 6.37 4.80
N ALA A 98 -6.52 5.16 4.92
CA ALA A 98 -7.35 4.78 6.07
C ALA A 98 -6.56 4.81 7.38
N TRP A 99 -5.31 4.37 7.35
CA TRP A 99 -4.40 4.43 8.49
C TRP A 99 -4.16 5.87 8.96
N LEU A 100 -3.81 6.78 8.04
CA LEU A 100 -3.62 8.19 8.35
C LEU A 100 -4.90 8.84 8.91
N HIS A 101 -6.06 8.48 8.35
CA HIS A 101 -7.34 8.98 8.83
C HIS A 101 -7.68 8.47 10.24
N GLN A 102 -7.44 7.20 10.53
CA GLN A 102 -7.68 6.60 11.85
C GLN A 102 -6.74 7.13 12.94
N HIS A 103 -5.60 7.70 12.55
CA HIS A 103 -4.62 8.30 13.47
C HIS A 103 -4.66 9.83 13.47
N ASP A 104 -5.76 10.42 13.03
CA ASP A 104 -6.03 11.87 13.07
C ASP A 104 -5.00 12.74 12.30
N VAL A 105 -4.26 12.15 11.35
CA VAL A 105 -3.30 12.87 10.49
C VAL A 105 -3.93 13.37 9.20
N LEU A 106 -5.00 12.71 8.74
CA LEU A 106 -5.68 13.03 7.50
C LEU A 106 -7.17 13.25 7.76
N HIS A 107 -7.67 14.43 7.39
CA HIS A 107 -9.07 14.80 7.51
C HIS A 107 -9.63 15.24 6.16
N TRP A 108 -10.86 14.87 5.86
CA TRP A 108 -11.50 15.24 4.61
C TRP A 108 -12.97 15.59 4.78
N THR A 109 -13.41 16.50 3.94
CA THR A 109 -14.80 16.92 3.79
C THR A 109 -15.18 16.83 2.30
N ASP A 110 -16.39 17.21 1.94
CA ASP A 110 -16.86 17.21 0.55
C ASP A 110 -15.95 17.97 -0.43
N THR A 111 -15.20 18.96 0.06
CA THR A 111 -14.45 19.89 -0.78
C THR A 111 -12.99 20.05 -0.38
N GLN A 112 -12.57 19.51 0.75
CA GLN A 112 -11.25 19.78 1.31
C GLN A 112 -10.62 18.51 1.88
N LEU A 113 -9.33 18.32 1.61
CA LEU A 113 -8.46 17.37 2.27
C LEU A 113 -7.39 18.15 3.05
N THR A 114 -7.19 17.80 4.30
CA THR A 114 -6.16 18.37 5.16
C THR A 114 -5.26 17.27 5.68
N ILE A 115 -3.95 17.49 5.66
CA ILE A 115 -2.94 16.57 6.19
C ILE A 115 -2.11 17.33 7.22
N ASP A 116 -1.93 16.74 8.39
CA ASP A 116 -0.97 17.21 9.39
C ASP A 116 0.42 16.68 9.00
N TRP A 117 1.19 17.55 8.35
CA TRP A 117 2.50 17.19 7.82
C TRP A 117 3.56 16.99 8.89
N ASP A 118 3.40 17.57 10.07
CA ASP A 118 4.35 17.43 11.17
C ASP A 118 4.22 16.03 11.81
N GLU A 119 2.99 15.53 11.95
CA GLU A 119 2.72 14.21 12.53
C GLU A 119 2.81 13.07 11.50
N LEU A 120 2.66 13.37 10.21
CA LEU A 120 2.63 12.37 9.14
C LEU A 120 3.82 11.41 9.15
N PRO A 121 5.10 11.85 9.31
CA PRO A 121 6.23 10.92 9.28
C PRO A 121 6.15 9.84 10.36
N ALA A 122 5.77 10.21 11.58
CA ALA A 122 5.66 9.28 12.70
C ALA A 122 4.58 8.23 12.46
N VAL A 123 3.42 8.66 11.96
CA VAL A 123 2.27 7.77 11.71
C VAL A 123 2.52 6.84 10.52
N VAL A 124 3.17 7.31 9.46
CA VAL A 124 3.57 6.45 8.33
C VAL A 124 4.62 5.42 8.73
N VAL A 125 5.60 5.82 9.55
CA VAL A 125 6.60 4.89 10.10
C VAL A 125 5.94 3.85 11.00
N ALA A 126 4.94 4.22 11.80
CA ALA A 126 4.18 3.26 12.61
C ALA A 126 3.45 2.20 11.76
N LEU A 127 2.89 2.57 10.61
CA LEU A 127 2.33 1.59 9.66
C LEU A 127 3.42 0.67 9.10
N SER A 128 4.56 1.23 8.73
CA SER A 128 5.72 0.45 8.29
C SER A 128 6.13 -0.58 9.34
N ASP A 129 6.20 -0.17 10.60
CA ASP A 129 6.54 -1.07 11.72
C ASP A 129 5.50 -2.17 11.92
N ALA A 130 4.22 -1.84 11.85
CA ALA A 130 3.14 -2.82 11.96
C ALA A 130 3.21 -3.88 10.86
N ILE A 131 3.48 -3.47 9.60
CA ILE A 131 3.65 -4.39 8.48
C ILE A 131 4.91 -5.24 8.67
N ASN A 132 6.04 -4.64 9.01
CA ASN A 132 7.28 -5.39 9.24
C ASN A 132 7.14 -6.38 10.40
N GLU A 133 6.47 -6.02 11.49
CA GLU A 133 6.20 -6.93 12.60
C GLU A 133 5.35 -8.14 12.17
N LEU A 134 4.36 -7.91 11.30
CA LEU A 134 3.56 -8.98 10.71
C LEU A 134 4.43 -9.97 9.94
N TYR A 135 5.37 -9.48 9.12
CA TYR A 135 6.32 -10.32 8.38
C TYR A 135 7.26 -11.07 9.33
N TRP A 136 7.80 -10.40 10.34
CA TRP A 136 8.64 -11.03 11.36
C TRP A 136 7.94 -12.17 12.09
N LYS A 137 6.71 -11.95 12.51
CA LYS A 137 5.90 -12.97 13.20
C LYS A 137 5.55 -14.16 12.29
N SER A 138 5.72 -14.04 11.00
CA SER A 138 5.39 -15.07 10.01
C SER A 138 6.53 -16.03 9.71
N ILE A 139 7.75 -15.74 10.17
CA ILE A 139 8.97 -16.51 9.86
C ILE A 139 8.81 -18.00 10.16
N ASP A 140 8.26 -18.32 11.34
CA ASP A 140 8.12 -19.68 11.84
C ASP A 140 6.68 -20.22 11.75
N ARG A 141 5.86 -19.60 10.89
CA ARG A 141 4.44 -19.95 10.74
C ARG A 141 4.13 -20.49 9.35
N PRO A 142 3.08 -21.30 9.23
CA PRO A 142 2.54 -21.66 7.92
C PRO A 142 2.15 -20.41 7.13
N LYS A 143 2.31 -20.43 5.80
CA LYS A 143 1.94 -19.32 4.92
C LYS A 143 0.51 -18.81 5.14
N THR A 144 -0.43 -19.74 5.33
CA THR A 144 -1.83 -19.41 5.58
C THR A 144 -2.03 -18.59 6.84
N ALA A 145 -1.20 -18.78 7.87
CA ALA A 145 -1.23 -17.95 9.08
C ALA A 145 -0.77 -16.51 8.80
N HIS A 146 0.23 -16.34 7.92
CA HIS A 146 0.62 -15.02 7.45
C HIS A 146 -0.49 -14.37 6.61
N TRP A 147 -1.09 -15.12 5.68
CA TRP A 147 -2.19 -14.62 4.86
C TRP A 147 -3.37 -14.15 5.69
N LEU A 148 -3.76 -14.90 6.70
CA LEU A 148 -4.81 -14.52 7.64
C LEU A 148 -4.44 -13.25 8.42
N ALA A 149 -3.23 -13.16 8.95
CA ALA A 149 -2.80 -11.98 9.70
C ALA A 149 -2.76 -10.72 8.81
N ALA A 150 -2.29 -10.83 7.57
CA ALA A 150 -2.30 -9.75 6.59
C ALA A 150 -3.73 -9.34 6.21
N TYR A 151 -4.60 -10.33 5.97
CA TYR A 151 -6.01 -10.10 5.69
C TYR A 151 -6.70 -9.35 6.85
N GLU A 152 -6.46 -9.74 8.09
CA GLU A 152 -7.05 -9.09 9.25
C GLU A 152 -6.54 -7.63 9.41
N LEU A 153 -5.27 -7.36 9.14
CA LEU A 153 -4.75 -5.99 9.11
C LEU A 153 -5.50 -5.11 8.09
N LEU A 154 -5.65 -5.62 6.85
CA LEU A 154 -6.38 -4.88 5.81
C LEU A 154 -7.86 -4.70 6.20
N ARG A 155 -8.52 -5.77 6.62
CA ARG A 155 -9.94 -5.75 6.97
C ARG A 155 -10.24 -4.82 8.13
N ALA A 156 -9.42 -4.83 9.16
CA ALA A 156 -9.59 -3.98 10.33
C ALA A 156 -9.40 -2.48 10.00
N THR A 157 -8.44 -2.18 9.12
CA THR A 157 -8.14 -0.79 8.74
C THR A 157 -9.12 -0.26 7.70
N LEU A 158 -9.47 -1.05 6.69
CA LEU A 158 -10.34 -0.61 5.59
C LEU A 158 -11.84 -0.78 5.89
N ALA A 159 -12.20 -1.58 6.88
CA ALA A 159 -13.59 -1.82 7.32
C ALA A 159 -14.56 -2.07 6.14
N PRO A 160 -14.37 -3.16 5.37
CA PRO A 160 -15.15 -3.41 4.17
C PRO A 160 -16.65 -3.56 4.46
N ASN A 161 -17.47 -3.25 3.46
CA ASN A 161 -18.92 -3.45 3.56
C ASN A 161 -19.25 -4.88 4.00
N PRO A 162 -20.10 -5.11 5.01
CA PRO A 162 -20.45 -6.45 5.49
C PRO A 162 -21.00 -7.39 4.42
N ALA A 163 -21.57 -6.88 3.34
CA ALA A 163 -22.07 -7.68 2.22
C ALA A 163 -20.97 -8.18 1.27
N SER A 164 -19.79 -7.56 1.32
CA SER A 164 -18.69 -7.91 0.41
C SER A 164 -18.04 -9.25 0.77
N VAL A 165 -17.38 -9.87 -0.20
CA VAL A 165 -16.55 -11.08 0.01
C VAL A 165 -15.45 -10.78 1.05
N TRP A 166 -14.90 -9.59 1.05
CA TRP A 166 -13.85 -9.16 1.98
C TRP A 166 -14.28 -9.15 3.46
N ALA A 167 -15.57 -8.95 3.73
CA ALA A 167 -16.07 -8.98 5.10
C ALA A 167 -16.30 -10.40 5.62
N ARG A 168 -16.46 -11.40 4.73
CA ARG A 168 -16.79 -12.79 5.09
C ARG A 168 -15.59 -13.65 5.48
N GLY A 169 -14.40 -13.18 5.23
CA GLY A 169 -13.16 -13.93 5.45
C GLY A 169 -12.55 -14.47 4.17
N LEU A 170 -11.34 -15.02 4.28
CA LEU A 170 -10.71 -15.68 3.16
C LEU A 170 -11.42 -17.01 2.87
N PRO A 171 -11.68 -17.34 1.58
CA PRO A 171 -12.28 -18.62 1.20
C PRO A 171 -11.43 -19.81 1.64
N ASP A 172 -12.10 -20.93 1.96
CA ASP A 172 -11.44 -22.18 2.38
C ASP A 172 -10.44 -22.68 1.33
N GLU A 173 -10.70 -22.46 0.04
CA GLU A 173 -9.80 -22.83 -1.05
C GLU A 173 -8.45 -22.10 -0.97
N ILE A 174 -8.45 -20.84 -0.54
CA ILE A 174 -7.22 -20.08 -0.28
C ILE A 174 -6.52 -20.60 0.97
N LEU A 175 -7.26 -20.90 2.02
CA LEU A 175 -6.73 -21.41 3.28
C LEU A 175 -6.20 -22.85 3.17
N ALA A 176 -6.71 -23.65 2.25
CA ALA A 176 -6.22 -25.00 1.97
C ALA A 176 -4.83 -25.04 1.32
N GLY A 177 -4.31 -23.91 0.88
CA GLY A 177 -2.98 -23.78 0.31
C GLY A 177 -2.95 -22.98 -1.00
N ALA A 178 -1.75 -22.70 -1.51
CA ALA A 178 -1.59 -21.96 -2.74
C ALA A 178 -2.27 -22.67 -3.92
N PRO A 179 -3.11 -21.97 -4.71
CA PRO A 179 -3.78 -22.54 -5.87
C PRO A 179 -2.76 -23.17 -6.84
N LYS A 180 -3.03 -24.36 -7.32
CA LYS A 180 -2.19 -25.01 -8.32
C LYS A 180 -2.33 -24.25 -9.65
N GLY A 181 -1.23 -23.77 -10.19
CA GLY A 181 -1.19 -23.14 -11.51
C GLY A 181 -1.21 -21.62 -11.53
N TYR A 182 -1.58 -20.95 -10.43
CA TYR A 182 -1.65 -19.48 -10.35
C TYR A 182 -0.61 -18.92 -9.40
N THR A 183 -0.18 -17.69 -9.64
CA THR A 183 0.68 -16.91 -8.74
C THR A 183 -0.14 -16.10 -7.75
N ASP A 184 -1.40 -15.83 -8.09
CA ASP A 184 -2.30 -14.98 -7.34
C ASP A 184 -3.69 -15.61 -7.19
N ALA A 185 -4.35 -15.34 -6.09
CA ALA A 185 -5.76 -15.59 -5.87
C ALA A 185 -6.45 -14.24 -5.68
N VAL A 186 -7.37 -13.92 -6.56
CA VAL A 186 -8.14 -12.66 -6.54
C VAL A 186 -9.54 -12.98 -6.04
N LEU A 187 -10.03 -12.21 -5.07
CA LEU A 187 -11.44 -12.30 -4.65
C LEU A 187 -12.32 -11.69 -5.74
N ASP A 188 -13.50 -12.27 -5.92
CA ASP A 188 -14.43 -11.94 -7.03
C ASP A 188 -15.10 -10.56 -6.89
N ASP A 189 -14.85 -9.85 -5.81
CA ASP A 189 -15.33 -8.49 -5.67
C ASP A 189 -14.15 -7.49 -5.49
N GLU A 190 -14.40 -6.25 -5.81
CA GLU A 190 -13.46 -5.18 -5.59
C GLU A 190 -13.38 -4.82 -4.11
N PHE A 191 -12.18 -4.52 -3.62
CA PHE A 191 -12.06 -3.93 -2.30
C PHE A 191 -12.83 -2.60 -2.27
N PRO A 192 -13.77 -2.41 -1.33
CA PRO A 192 -14.65 -1.25 -1.36
C PRO A 192 -13.84 0.04 -1.21
N LEU A 193 -14.10 1.01 -2.07
CA LEU A 193 -13.58 2.35 -1.93
C LEU A 193 -14.25 3.04 -0.73
N SER A 194 -13.48 3.85 -0.01
CA SER A 194 -14.06 4.80 0.93
C SER A 194 -14.91 5.85 0.20
N MET A 195 -15.82 6.51 0.90
CA MET A 195 -16.62 7.62 0.34
C MET A 195 -15.73 8.72 -0.26
N PHE A 196 -14.56 8.96 0.32
CA PHE A 196 -13.57 9.88 -0.23
C PHE A 196 -13.14 9.47 -1.63
N TYR A 197 -12.72 8.22 -1.83
CA TYR A 197 -12.28 7.74 -3.13
C TYR A 197 -13.41 7.66 -4.16
N GLU A 198 -14.61 7.34 -3.74
CA GLU A 198 -15.78 7.40 -4.62
C GLU A 198 -16.07 8.83 -5.11
N ALA A 199 -16.02 9.80 -4.20
CA ALA A 199 -16.20 11.21 -4.56
C ALA A 199 -15.06 11.72 -5.44
N LEU A 200 -13.82 11.36 -5.13
CA LEU A 200 -12.65 11.72 -5.92
C LEU A 200 -12.69 11.11 -7.32
N SER A 201 -13.03 9.83 -7.43
CA SER A 201 -13.19 9.14 -8.72
C SER A 201 -14.24 9.82 -9.61
N LYS A 202 -15.37 10.24 -9.03
CA LYS A 202 -16.39 10.99 -9.77
C LYS A 202 -15.89 12.35 -10.28
N LYS A 203 -15.13 13.08 -9.46
CA LYS A 203 -14.57 14.38 -9.85
C LYS A 203 -13.44 14.27 -10.87
N MET A 204 -12.66 13.20 -10.79
CA MET A 204 -11.48 12.99 -11.66
C MET A 204 -11.78 12.16 -12.90
N GLY A 205 -12.97 11.59 -13.02
CA GLY A 205 -13.32 10.66 -14.10
C GLY A 205 -12.98 11.18 -15.51
N ASP A 206 -13.39 12.41 -15.81
CA ASP A 206 -13.13 13.04 -17.13
C ASP A 206 -11.63 13.30 -17.33
N VAL A 207 -10.91 13.67 -16.29
CA VAL A 207 -9.46 13.91 -16.35
C VAL A 207 -8.72 12.58 -16.57
N ILE A 208 -9.08 11.54 -15.84
CA ILE A 208 -8.49 10.19 -15.98
C ILE A 208 -8.73 9.67 -17.41
N GLU A 209 -9.95 9.81 -17.91
CA GLU A 209 -10.28 9.37 -19.27
C GLU A 209 -9.52 10.15 -20.33
N SER A 210 -9.37 11.46 -20.18
CA SER A 210 -8.61 12.30 -21.11
C SER A 210 -7.11 11.98 -21.15
N THR A 211 -6.56 11.43 -20.07
CA THR A 211 -5.13 11.08 -19.95
C THR A 211 -4.80 9.64 -20.35
N ARG A 212 -5.79 8.78 -20.52
CA ARG A 212 -5.59 7.35 -20.91
C ARG A 212 -4.76 7.17 -22.18
N GLY A 213 -4.90 8.08 -23.15
CA GLY A 213 -4.13 8.03 -24.38
C GLY A 213 -2.67 8.43 -24.26
N ILE A 214 -2.32 9.20 -23.24
CA ILE A 214 -0.96 9.74 -23.05
C ILE A 214 -0.01 8.69 -22.48
N THR A 215 -0.52 7.84 -21.61
CA THR A 215 0.27 6.76 -20.98
C THR A 215 0.47 5.53 -21.89
N ALA A 216 -0.39 5.32 -22.88
CA ALA A 216 -0.29 4.19 -23.80
C ALA A 216 0.82 4.33 -24.86
N HIS A 217 1.34 5.54 -25.08
CA HIS A 217 2.36 5.81 -26.12
C HIS A 217 3.80 5.71 -25.61
N SER A 218 4.03 5.50 -24.32
CA SER A 218 5.38 5.32 -23.77
C SER A 218 5.82 3.87 -23.61
N ALA A 219 5.02 2.91 -24.08
CA ALA A 219 5.29 1.47 -24.00
C ALA A 219 5.41 0.79 -25.39
N ALA A 220 5.81 1.55 -26.44
CA ALA A 220 6.10 1.00 -27.77
C ALA A 220 7.58 1.08 -28.09
#